data_b8fe5289dd45cd92f53e6d67a8403f7e
#
_entry.id   b8fe5289dd45cd92f53e6d67a8403f7e
#
_cell.length_a   1.000
_cell.length_b   1.000
_cell.length_c   1.000
_cell.angle_alpha   90.00
_cell.angle_beta   90.00
_cell.angle_gamma   90.00
#
_symmetry.space_group_name_H-M   'P 1'
#
loop_
_entity.id
_entity.type
_entity.pdbx_description
1 polymer ?
#
loop_
_entity_poly.entity_id
_entity_poly.type
_entity_poly.pdbx_seq_one_letter_code
_entity_poly.pdbx_strand_id
1 'polypeptide(L)'
;MIIEELMQLIVYSIIWFFIAIFAVVFLVWAFLDVKKKLTDMFGHELKNRNANVRKAYVMKLNDEEMLKKVALSDYNQDVGVEAVERINTKSYLEEIAECDKFRVSRAAERRIEEL
;
A
#
# COMPACT_ATOMS: atom_id res chain seq x y z
N MET A 1 -23.14 33.37 -41.36
CA MET A 1 -24.02 32.45 -40.63
C MET A 1 -23.40 31.07 -40.42
N ILE A 2 -22.99 30.38 -41.47
CA ILE A 2 -22.37 29.05 -41.34
C ILE A 2 -21.07 29.09 -40.55
N ILE A 3 -20.26 30.14 -40.73
CA ILE A 3 -18.96 30.31 -40.03
C ILE A 3 -19.18 30.50 -38.52
N GLU A 4 -20.20 31.27 -38.12
CA GLU A 4 -20.52 31.52 -36.71
C GLU A 4 -21.00 30.24 -36.02
N GLU A 5 -21.82 29.44 -36.68
CA GLU A 5 -22.29 28.14 -36.16
C GLU A 5 -21.14 27.17 -36.01
N LEU A 6 -20.23 27.12 -36.98
CA LEU A 6 -19.02 26.28 -36.91
C LEU A 6 -18.11 26.70 -35.77
N MET A 7 -17.92 28.04 -35.61
CA MET A 7 -17.10 28.56 -34.50
C MET A 7 -17.71 28.24 -33.14
N GLN A 8 -19.03 28.31 -32.98
CA GLN A 8 -19.71 27.92 -31.76
C GLN A 8 -19.52 26.42 -31.45
N LEU A 9 -19.64 25.57 -32.45
CA LEU A 9 -19.43 24.12 -32.30
C LEU A 9 -17.99 23.81 -31.86
N ILE A 10 -17.00 24.50 -32.43
CA ILE A 10 -15.59 24.33 -32.07
C ILE A 10 -15.37 24.81 -30.63
N VAL A 11 -15.94 25.93 -30.22
CA VAL A 11 -15.82 26.47 -28.86
C VAL A 11 -16.45 25.50 -27.85
N TYR A 12 -17.65 24.99 -28.12
CA TYR A 12 -18.30 23.98 -27.25
C TYR A 12 -17.48 22.71 -27.14
N SER A 13 -16.92 22.24 -28.27
CA SER A 13 -16.07 21.06 -28.30
C SER A 13 -14.83 21.23 -27.40
N ILE A 14 -14.19 22.39 -27.46
CA ILE A 14 -13.02 22.71 -26.63
C ILE A 14 -13.40 22.76 -25.15
N ILE A 15 -14.51 23.39 -24.81
CA ILE A 15 -15.00 23.50 -23.43
C ILE A 15 -15.27 22.11 -22.85
N TRP A 16 -15.97 21.25 -23.59
CA TRP A 16 -16.26 19.87 -23.15
C TRP A 16 -14.98 19.06 -22.98
N PHE A 17 -14.00 19.26 -23.85
CA PHE A 17 -12.71 18.59 -23.76
C PHE A 17 -11.97 18.98 -22.46
N PHE A 18 -11.95 20.28 -22.14
CA PHE A 18 -11.35 20.75 -20.87
C PHE A 18 -12.10 20.23 -19.66
N ILE A 19 -13.43 20.21 -19.68
CA ILE A 19 -14.24 19.66 -18.59
C ILE A 19 -13.91 18.19 -18.38
N ALA A 20 -13.77 17.40 -19.44
CA ALA A 20 -13.42 15.99 -19.37
C ALA A 20 -12.03 15.79 -18.75
N ILE A 21 -11.04 16.59 -19.14
CA ILE A 21 -9.68 16.55 -18.57
C ILE A 21 -9.71 16.90 -17.09
N PHE A 22 -10.40 17.96 -16.69
CA PHE A 22 -10.53 18.34 -15.30
C PHE A 22 -11.21 17.27 -14.46
N ALA A 23 -12.24 16.63 -14.98
CA ALA A 23 -12.94 15.53 -14.31
C ALA A 23 -11.99 14.34 -14.04
N VAL A 24 -11.19 13.95 -15.05
CA VAL A 24 -10.22 12.88 -14.92
C VAL A 24 -9.13 13.22 -13.91
N VAL A 25 -8.57 14.43 -13.98
CA VAL A 25 -7.55 14.90 -13.04
C VAL A 25 -8.10 14.93 -11.62
N PHE A 26 -9.32 15.41 -11.42
CA PHE A 26 -9.97 15.45 -10.12
C PHE A 26 -10.18 14.05 -9.55
N LEU A 27 -10.65 13.10 -10.37
CA LEU A 27 -10.85 11.70 -9.96
C LEU A 27 -9.53 11.05 -9.54
N VAL A 28 -8.47 11.26 -10.32
CA VAL A 28 -7.12 10.74 -9.98
C VAL A 28 -6.63 11.34 -8.68
N TRP A 29 -6.79 12.67 -8.50
CA TRP A 29 -6.38 13.34 -7.28
C TRP A 29 -7.15 12.83 -6.06
N ALA A 30 -8.48 12.69 -6.18
CA ALA A 30 -9.32 12.15 -5.11
C ALA A 30 -8.93 10.72 -4.75
N PHE A 31 -8.64 9.88 -5.75
CA PHE A 31 -8.18 8.51 -5.54
C PHE A 31 -6.85 8.46 -4.77
N LEU A 32 -5.88 9.30 -5.16
CA LEU A 32 -4.59 9.38 -4.48
C LEU A 32 -4.73 9.89 -3.04
N ASP A 33 -5.62 10.85 -2.80
CA ASP A 33 -5.89 11.38 -1.46
C ASP A 33 -6.51 10.32 -0.54
N VAL A 34 -7.50 9.58 -1.04
CA VAL A 34 -8.12 8.47 -0.29
C VAL A 34 -7.09 7.39 0.02
N LYS A 35 -6.25 7.03 -0.96
CA LYS A 35 -5.18 6.04 -0.77
C LYS A 35 -4.19 6.49 0.31
N LYS A 36 -3.81 7.76 0.29
CA LYS A 36 -2.91 8.35 1.30
C LYS A 36 -3.53 8.30 2.70
N LYS A 37 -4.80 8.67 2.84
CA LYS A 37 -5.53 8.61 4.12
C LYS A 37 -5.61 7.20 4.66
N LEU A 38 -5.90 6.22 3.80
CA LEU A 38 -5.92 4.81 4.19
C LEU A 38 -4.55 4.34 4.67
N THR A 39 -3.48 4.72 3.98
CA THR A 39 -2.11 4.39 4.38
C THR A 39 -1.75 5.02 5.72
N ASP A 40 -2.14 6.27 5.97
CA ASP A 40 -1.92 6.96 7.24
C ASP A 40 -2.70 6.31 8.39
N MET A 41 -3.95 5.91 8.17
CA MET A 41 -4.75 5.17 9.16
C MET A 41 -4.10 3.84 9.52
N PHE A 42 -3.67 3.08 8.53
CA PHE A 42 -2.99 1.80 8.75
C PHE A 42 -1.64 2.00 9.45
N GLY A 43 -0.90 3.03 9.07
CA GLY A 43 0.36 3.37 9.73
C GLY A 43 0.20 3.74 11.20
N HIS A 44 -0.94 4.31 11.59
CA HIS A 44 -1.19 4.69 12.99
C HIS A 44 -1.29 3.47 13.92
N GLU A 45 -1.99 2.43 13.52
CA GLU A 45 -2.09 1.20 14.32
C GLU A 45 -0.76 0.46 14.42
N LEU A 46 0.05 0.47 13.36
CA LEU A 46 1.39 -0.12 13.37
C LEU A 46 2.38 0.67 14.22
N LYS A 47 2.08 1.92 14.56
CA LYS A 47 2.89 2.75 15.47
C LYS A 47 2.47 2.65 16.93
N ASN A 48 1.47 1.84 17.25
CA ASN A 48 1.03 1.66 18.63
C ASN A 48 2.18 1.11 19.49
N ARG A 49 2.33 1.63 20.71
CA ARG A 49 3.39 1.20 21.62
C ARG A 49 3.22 -0.23 22.11
N ASN A 50 1.98 -0.72 22.17
CA ASN A 50 1.69 -2.07 22.62
C ASN A 50 1.91 -3.07 21.49
N ALA A 51 2.87 -3.98 21.68
CA ALA A 51 3.20 -5.02 20.71
C ALA A 51 2.00 -5.95 20.42
N ASN A 52 1.16 -6.22 21.40
CA ASN A 52 -0.03 -7.05 21.22
C ASN A 52 -1.04 -6.40 20.26
N VAL A 53 -1.19 -5.08 20.33
CA VAL A 53 -2.06 -4.32 19.41
C VAL A 53 -1.47 -4.37 17.99
N ARG A 54 -0.17 -4.18 17.85
CA ARG A 54 0.51 -4.27 16.55
C ARG A 54 0.37 -5.67 15.96
N LYS A 55 0.56 -6.70 16.77
CA LYS A 55 0.42 -8.10 16.34
C LYS A 55 -1.01 -8.41 15.88
N ALA A 56 -2.01 -7.97 16.64
CA ALA A 56 -3.42 -8.15 16.26
C ALA A 56 -3.74 -7.46 14.92
N TYR A 57 -3.15 -6.29 14.68
CA TYR A 57 -3.31 -5.59 13.42
C TYR A 57 -2.63 -6.33 12.26
N VAL A 58 -1.42 -6.86 12.47
CA VAL A 58 -0.69 -7.67 11.48
C VAL A 58 -1.51 -8.89 11.06
N MET A 59 -2.22 -9.51 11.99
CA MET A 59 -3.08 -10.65 11.70
C MET A 59 -4.24 -10.32 10.73
N LYS A 60 -4.60 -9.05 10.61
CA LYS A 60 -5.65 -8.56 9.71
C LYS A 60 -5.10 -8.02 8.38
N LEU A 61 -3.78 -7.82 8.28
CA LEU A 61 -3.16 -7.29 7.07
C LEU A 61 -3.12 -8.34 5.97
N ASN A 62 -3.50 -7.94 4.76
CA ASN A 62 -3.41 -8.77 3.56
C ASN A 62 -2.36 -8.26 2.57
N ASP A 63 -1.83 -7.04 2.78
CA ASP A 63 -0.80 -6.45 1.93
C ASP A 63 0.57 -6.99 2.32
N GLU A 64 1.15 -7.85 1.48
CA GLU A 64 2.45 -8.47 1.74
C GLU A 64 3.61 -7.48 1.78
N GLU A 65 3.52 -6.37 1.04
CA GLU A 65 4.54 -5.32 1.08
C GLU A 65 4.58 -4.65 2.47
N MET A 66 3.42 -4.37 3.05
CA MET A 66 3.32 -3.84 4.42
C MET A 66 3.81 -4.87 5.44
N LEU A 67 3.47 -6.14 5.26
CA LEU A 67 3.94 -7.23 6.12
C LEU A 67 5.46 -7.34 6.09
N LYS A 68 6.08 -7.20 4.92
CA LYS A 68 7.54 -7.18 4.79
C LYS A 68 8.15 -6.01 5.57
N LYS A 69 7.57 -4.81 5.46
CA LYS A 69 8.03 -3.63 6.19
C LYS A 69 7.94 -3.83 7.70
N VAL A 70 6.85 -4.43 8.19
CA VAL A 70 6.68 -4.74 9.61
C VAL A 70 7.74 -5.75 10.07
N ALA A 71 7.96 -6.80 9.30
CA ALA A 71 8.96 -7.82 9.64
C ALA A 71 10.36 -7.24 9.77
N LEU A 72 10.72 -6.29 8.89
CA LEU A 72 12.04 -5.68 8.88
C LEU A 72 12.22 -4.56 9.90
N SER A 73 11.15 -3.84 10.24
CA SER A 73 11.23 -2.62 11.03
C SER A 73 10.75 -2.74 12.46
N ASP A 74 9.88 -3.68 12.79
CA ASP A 74 9.37 -3.83 14.16
C ASP A 74 10.45 -4.41 15.07
N TYR A 75 10.77 -3.70 16.15
CA TYR A 75 11.77 -4.15 17.12
C TYR A 75 11.29 -5.32 17.98
N ASN A 76 9.98 -5.59 18.03
CA ASN A 76 9.45 -6.77 18.70
C ASN A 76 9.41 -7.93 17.71
N GLN A 77 10.24 -8.95 17.97
CA GLN A 77 10.39 -10.08 17.06
C GLN A 77 9.13 -10.93 16.95
N ASP A 78 8.27 -10.98 17.97
CA ASP A 78 6.99 -11.70 17.90
C ASP A 78 6.07 -11.10 16.84
N VAL A 79 6.03 -9.78 16.74
CA VAL A 79 5.28 -9.07 15.70
C VAL A 79 5.86 -9.37 14.32
N GLY A 80 7.19 -9.32 14.20
CA GLY A 80 7.89 -9.63 12.95
C GLY A 80 7.67 -11.06 12.48
N VAL A 81 7.71 -12.03 13.38
CA VAL A 81 7.45 -13.43 13.06
C VAL A 81 6.02 -13.63 12.57
N GLU A 82 5.04 -12.98 13.22
CA GLU A 82 3.65 -13.05 12.78
C GLU A 82 3.50 -12.50 11.35
N ALA A 83 4.17 -11.40 11.03
CA ALA A 83 4.17 -10.84 9.68
C ALA A 83 4.76 -11.82 8.66
N VAL A 84 5.88 -12.46 8.99
CA VAL A 84 6.55 -13.45 8.12
C VAL A 84 5.64 -14.64 7.81
N GLU A 85 4.91 -15.14 8.80
CA GLU A 85 4.02 -16.29 8.63
C GLU A 85 2.88 -16.01 7.64
N ARG A 86 2.58 -14.76 7.38
CA ARG A 86 1.52 -14.36 6.47
C ARG A 86 2.01 -13.99 5.07
N ILE A 87 3.32 -14.01 4.83
CA ILE A 87 3.92 -13.69 3.54
C ILE A 87 4.07 -14.96 2.71
N ASN A 88 3.62 -14.93 1.47
CA ASN A 88 3.74 -16.03 0.50
C ASN A 88 4.72 -15.73 -0.64
N THR A 89 5.13 -14.46 -0.80
CA THR A 89 6.05 -14.04 -1.85
C THR A 89 7.49 -14.39 -1.48
N LYS A 90 8.08 -15.32 -2.21
CA LYS A 90 9.42 -15.85 -1.93
C LYS A 90 10.50 -14.76 -1.90
N SER A 91 10.45 -13.80 -2.82
CA SER A 91 11.43 -12.70 -2.87
C SER A 91 11.43 -11.85 -1.60
N TYR A 92 10.25 -11.59 -1.02
CA TYR A 92 10.14 -10.86 0.24
C TYR A 92 10.72 -11.67 1.40
N LEU A 93 10.46 -12.96 1.42
CA LEU A 93 11.00 -13.85 2.46
C LEU A 93 12.52 -13.96 2.38
N GLU A 94 13.08 -13.97 1.18
CA GLU A 94 14.54 -13.97 0.97
C GLU A 94 15.18 -12.69 1.54
N GLU A 95 14.58 -11.53 1.32
CA GLU A 95 15.06 -10.28 1.90
C GLU A 95 14.99 -10.29 3.42
N ILE A 96 13.91 -10.81 3.99
CA ILE A 96 13.72 -10.90 5.44
C ILE A 96 14.72 -11.90 6.06
N ALA A 97 15.04 -12.98 5.36
CA ALA A 97 15.99 -13.98 5.83
C ALA A 97 17.41 -13.41 6.01
N GLU A 98 17.74 -12.32 5.32
CA GLU A 98 19.03 -11.64 5.43
C GLU A 98 19.07 -10.58 6.54
N CYS A 99 17.96 -10.35 7.28
CA CYS A 99 17.91 -9.32 8.31
C CYS A 99 18.65 -9.72 9.58
N ASP A 100 18.95 -8.72 10.43
CA ASP A 100 19.70 -8.89 11.69
C ASP A 100 18.90 -9.56 12.80
N LYS A 101 17.59 -9.64 12.65
CA LYS A 101 16.67 -10.15 13.68
C LYS A 101 16.62 -11.68 13.60
N PHE A 102 17.23 -12.33 14.54
CA PHE A 102 17.43 -13.78 14.52
C PHE A 102 16.15 -14.59 14.36
N ARG A 103 15.14 -14.30 15.19
CA ARG A 103 13.87 -15.06 15.16
C ARG A 103 13.10 -14.81 13.87
N VAL A 104 13.09 -13.57 13.40
CA VAL A 104 12.43 -13.16 12.15
C VAL A 104 13.12 -13.79 10.95
N SER A 105 14.45 -13.75 10.90
CA SER A 105 15.26 -14.36 9.86
C SER A 105 15.02 -15.88 9.79
N ARG A 106 15.03 -16.55 10.93
CA ARG A 106 14.76 -17.99 11.02
C ARG A 106 13.34 -18.35 10.56
N ALA A 107 12.36 -17.54 10.93
CA ALA A 107 10.99 -17.72 10.49
C ALA A 107 10.86 -17.59 8.98
N ALA A 108 11.56 -16.63 8.38
CA ALA A 108 11.60 -16.44 6.92
C ALA A 108 12.23 -17.63 6.22
N GLU A 109 13.36 -18.15 6.70
CA GLU A 109 14.01 -19.33 6.15
C GLU A 109 13.09 -20.55 6.17
N ARG A 110 12.43 -20.79 7.30
CA ARG A 110 11.48 -21.88 7.46
C ARG A 110 10.30 -21.73 6.51
N ARG A 111 9.78 -20.52 6.37
CA ARG A 111 8.65 -20.25 5.47
C ARG A 111 9.01 -20.49 4.01
N ILE A 112 10.22 -20.18 3.60
CA ILE A 112 10.73 -20.45 2.24
C ILE A 112 10.72 -21.97 1.98
N GLU A 113 11.12 -22.77 2.95
CA GLU A 113 11.12 -24.23 2.84
C GLU A 113 9.69 -24.80 2.70
N GLU A 114 8.70 -24.15 3.31
CA GLU A 114 7.30 -24.55 3.24
C GLU A 114 6.63 -24.22 1.90
N LEU A 115 7.20 -23.31 1.13
CA LEU A 115 6.69 -22.97 -0.20
C LEU A 115 7.16 -23.97 -1.25
#